data_2219b46fe058077601c79ecf6b77b090
#
_entry.id   2219b46fe058077601c79ecf6b77b090
#
_cell.length_a   1.000
_cell.length_b   1.000
_cell.length_c   1.000
_cell.angle_alpha   90.00
_cell.angle_beta   90.00
_cell.angle_gamma   90.00
#
_symmetry.space_group_name_H-M   'P 1'
#
loop_
_entity.id
_entity.type
_entity.pdbx_description
1 polymer ?
#
loop_
_entity_poly.entity_id
_entity_poly.type
_entity_poly.pdbx_seq_one_letter_code
_entity_poly.pdbx_strand_id
1 'polypeptide(L)'
;MVKCLFILYLISLCLSQDIYTEYLIIENDTIDVFSYQIPENYDNLISHPLLIAFHQWGGNQNSTYYTTFDEEANNRGWIFMSPYGGSSNNYNHQGAQEMVKNEIIWMQQNYNIDSNRIYMVGGSMGGASGMIYANNHLNPDKPMVAATASGSGILDCERRAIEMDGNNSMIEWFGGSWDEVPFEYHRNSAIYFLDSNQSMHINLPFFDDGEFEKLHAAVRLLLPIIPALSASSP
;
A
#
# COMPACT_ATOMS: atom_id res chain seq x y z
N MET A 1 -32.23 53.53 15.13
CA MET A 1 -32.40 52.08 14.94
C MET A 1 -31.10 51.52 14.40
N VAL A 2 -30.25 50.99 15.25
CA VAL A 2 -28.96 50.38 14.87
C VAL A 2 -29.24 48.90 14.62
N LYS A 3 -29.08 48.44 13.37
CA LYS A 3 -29.16 47.01 13.04
C LYS A 3 -27.80 46.39 13.39
N CYS A 4 -27.75 45.65 14.48
CA CYS A 4 -26.63 44.78 14.77
C CYS A 4 -26.65 43.60 13.77
N LEU A 5 -25.68 43.59 12.89
CA LEU A 5 -25.39 42.45 12.01
C LEU A 5 -24.60 41.44 12.82
N PHE A 6 -25.24 40.37 13.26
CA PHE A 6 -24.55 39.20 13.83
C PHE A 6 -23.90 38.42 12.68
N ILE A 7 -22.59 38.58 12.51
CA ILE A 7 -21.80 37.68 11.67
C ILE A 7 -21.52 36.43 12.50
N LEU A 8 -22.28 35.37 12.24
CA LEU A 8 -21.92 34.02 12.72
C LEU A 8 -20.67 33.58 11.94
N TYR A 9 -19.54 33.68 12.59
CA TYR A 9 -18.34 32.99 12.16
C TYR A 9 -18.55 31.50 12.48
N LEU A 10 -18.95 30.71 11.49
CA LEU A 10 -18.83 29.26 11.51
C LEU A 10 -17.34 28.95 11.43
N ILE A 11 -16.68 28.81 12.58
CA ILE A 11 -15.39 28.16 12.67
C ILE A 11 -15.71 26.70 12.39
N SER A 12 -15.50 26.26 11.16
CA SER A 12 -15.33 24.86 10.85
C SER A 12 -14.08 24.41 11.59
N LEU A 13 -14.26 23.79 12.74
CA LEU A 13 -13.23 23.01 13.38
C LEU A 13 -12.93 21.88 12.41
N CYS A 14 -11.92 22.02 11.55
CA CYS A 14 -11.26 20.90 10.94
C CYS A 14 -10.65 20.11 12.09
N LEU A 15 -11.40 19.14 12.62
CA LEU A 15 -10.84 18.13 13.50
C LEU A 15 -9.96 17.29 12.58
N SER A 16 -8.65 17.56 12.65
CA SER A 16 -7.67 16.65 12.06
C SER A 16 -7.82 15.32 12.78
N GLN A 17 -8.04 14.27 12.01
CA GLN A 17 -8.10 12.92 12.54
C GLN A 17 -6.74 12.56 13.14
N ASP A 18 -6.73 11.89 14.29
CA ASP A 18 -5.48 11.51 14.95
C ASP A 18 -4.72 10.46 14.12
N ILE A 19 -3.45 10.73 13.88
CA ILE A 19 -2.51 9.77 13.29
C ILE A 19 -1.80 9.07 14.43
N TYR A 20 -1.97 7.77 14.52
CA TYR A 20 -1.28 6.92 15.47
C TYR A 20 -0.01 6.35 14.84
N THR A 21 1.02 6.19 15.64
CA THR A 21 2.27 5.52 15.24
C THR A 21 2.48 4.33 16.14
N GLU A 22 2.76 3.18 15.55
CA GLU A 22 3.01 1.94 16.27
C GLU A 22 4.32 1.32 15.78
N TYR A 23 4.96 0.55 16.66
CA TYR A 23 6.21 -0.15 16.40
C TYR A 23 5.95 -1.66 16.38
N LEU A 24 6.31 -2.29 15.27
CA LEU A 24 6.29 -3.74 15.17
C LEU A 24 7.44 -4.32 15.98
N ILE A 25 7.12 -4.99 17.07
CA ILE A 25 8.08 -5.61 17.99
C ILE A 25 7.97 -7.13 17.88
N ILE A 26 9.07 -7.79 17.55
CA ILE A 26 9.20 -9.25 17.49
C ILE A 26 10.38 -9.66 18.37
N GLU A 27 10.17 -10.58 19.31
CA GLU A 27 11.21 -11.09 20.22
C GLU A 27 11.98 -10.00 20.98
N ASN A 28 11.31 -8.89 21.34
CA ASN A 28 11.82 -7.67 21.98
C ASN A 28 12.64 -6.74 21.08
N ASP A 29 12.79 -7.03 19.80
CA ASP A 29 13.42 -6.14 18.84
C ASP A 29 12.37 -5.35 18.06
N THR A 30 12.61 -4.05 17.88
CA THR A 30 11.80 -3.22 16.99
C THR A 30 12.19 -3.53 15.55
N ILE A 31 11.26 -4.14 14.81
CA ILE A 31 11.49 -4.62 13.44
C ILE A 31 11.06 -3.58 12.42
N ASP A 32 9.94 -2.88 12.66
CA ASP A 32 9.42 -1.84 11.77
C ASP A 32 8.60 -0.80 12.53
N VAL A 33 8.14 0.21 11.81
CA VAL A 33 7.23 1.25 12.29
C VAL A 33 6.16 1.50 11.24
N PHE A 34 4.92 1.66 11.66
CA PHE A 34 3.82 2.02 10.79
C PHE A 34 2.94 3.07 11.42
N SER A 35 2.20 3.79 10.60
CA SER A 35 1.18 4.73 11.07
C SER A 35 -0.20 4.30 10.60
N TYR A 36 -1.23 4.70 11.35
CA TYR A 36 -2.61 4.36 11.02
C TYR A 36 -3.60 5.40 11.53
N GLN A 37 -4.79 5.37 10.98
CA GLN A 37 -5.92 6.18 11.41
C GLN A 37 -7.16 5.31 11.53
N ILE A 38 -7.96 5.60 12.54
CA ILE A 38 -9.24 4.96 12.80
C ILE A 38 -10.33 5.93 12.36
N PRO A 39 -11.31 5.53 11.53
CA PRO A 39 -12.33 6.45 11.04
C PRO A 39 -13.19 6.99 12.19
N GLU A 40 -13.67 8.22 12.07
CA GLU A 40 -14.48 8.88 13.12
C GLU A 40 -15.73 8.08 13.50
N ASN A 41 -16.28 7.33 12.55
CA ASN A 41 -17.46 6.48 12.77
C ASN A 41 -17.14 5.03 13.09
N TYR A 42 -15.91 4.75 13.58
CA TYR A 42 -15.52 3.40 13.97
C TYR A 42 -16.43 2.83 15.07
N ASP A 43 -16.90 1.62 14.84
CA ASP A 43 -17.66 0.84 15.80
C ASP A 43 -17.04 -0.57 15.88
N ASN A 44 -16.60 -0.97 17.05
CA ASN A 44 -15.96 -2.27 17.26
C ASN A 44 -16.94 -3.45 17.14
N LEU A 45 -18.24 -3.19 17.06
CA LEU A 45 -19.27 -4.22 16.86
C LEU A 45 -19.48 -4.58 15.39
N ILE A 46 -18.98 -3.77 14.48
CA ILE A 46 -19.03 -4.03 13.03
C ILE A 46 -17.62 -4.11 12.46
N SER A 47 -17.43 -4.95 11.44
CA SER A 47 -16.13 -5.06 10.79
C SER A 47 -15.93 -4.00 9.73
N HIS A 48 -14.76 -3.36 9.75
CA HIS A 48 -14.38 -2.27 8.86
C HIS A 48 -13.38 -2.74 7.79
N PRO A 49 -13.43 -2.22 6.57
CA PRO A 49 -12.36 -2.40 5.61
C PRO A 49 -11.05 -1.77 6.09
N LEU A 50 -9.92 -2.31 5.63
CA LEU A 50 -8.59 -1.75 5.81
C LEU A 50 -8.03 -1.28 4.47
N LEU A 51 -7.64 -0.01 4.38
CA LEU A 51 -6.86 0.52 3.27
C LEU A 51 -5.40 0.68 3.71
N ILE A 52 -4.49 0.05 2.98
CA ILE A 52 -3.04 0.14 3.20
C ILE A 52 -2.43 0.97 2.08
N ALA A 53 -1.79 2.08 2.42
CA ALA A 53 -1.12 2.95 1.46
C ALA A 53 0.40 2.89 1.64
N PHE A 54 1.11 2.60 0.55
CA PHE A 54 2.57 2.48 0.55
C PHE A 54 3.24 3.75 0.07
N HIS A 55 4.31 4.14 0.77
CA HIS A 55 5.13 5.28 0.39
C HIS A 55 5.96 5.02 -0.88
N GLN A 56 6.29 6.08 -1.59
CA GLN A 56 7.23 6.06 -2.72
C GLN A 56 8.69 5.96 -2.22
N TRP A 57 9.62 5.70 -3.14
CA TRP A 57 11.05 5.73 -2.86
C TRP A 57 11.45 7.04 -2.15
N GLY A 58 12.24 6.94 -1.10
CA GLY A 58 12.65 8.08 -0.27
C GLY A 58 11.60 8.53 0.77
N GLY A 59 10.44 7.86 0.84
CA GLY A 59 9.38 8.14 1.80
C GLY A 59 9.52 7.36 3.11
N ASN A 60 8.49 7.49 3.94
CA ASN A 60 8.31 6.76 5.19
C ASN A 60 6.81 6.57 5.48
N GLN A 61 6.47 5.97 6.62
CA GLN A 61 5.09 5.73 7.05
C GLN A 61 4.21 6.98 7.14
N ASN A 62 4.79 8.18 7.16
CA ASN A 62 4.03 9.43 7.18
C ASN A 62 3.85 10.06 5.80
N SER A 63 4.53 9.53 4.77
CA SER A 63 4.54 10.14 3.45
C SER A 63 3.20 10.00 2.71
N THR A 64 2.40 9.01 3.04
CA THR A 64 1.10 8.76 2.42
C THR A 64 0.03 9.78 2.84
N TYR A 65 0.21 10.47 3.97
CA TYR A 65 -0.66 11.55 4.44
C TYR A 65 -0.51 12.87 3.65
N TYR A 66 0.41 12.93 2.70
CA TYR A 66 0.46 14.01 1.70
C TYR A 66 -0.43 13.72 0.48
N THR A 67 -1.11 12.60 0.48
CA THR A 67 -2.14 12.24 -0.51
C THR A 67 -3.53 12.42 0.10
N THR A 68 -4.57 12.02 -0.62
CA THR A 68 -5.95 12.02 -0.11
C THR A 68 -6.42 10.62 0.31
N PHE A 69 -5.53 9.63 0.43
CA PHE A 69 -5.93 8.26 0.71
C PHE A 69 -6.52 8.08 2.10
N ASP A 70 -5.95 8.74 3.10
CA ASP A 70 -6.42 8.72 4.47
C ASP A 70 -7.78 9.43 4.62
N GLU A 71 -7.95 10.61 4.00
CA GLU A 71 -9.21 11.34 3.98
C GLU A 71 -10.33 10.51 3.33
N GLU A 72 -10.03 9.87 2.20
CA GLU A 72 -10.98 9.04 1.48
C GLU A 72 -11.32 7.74 2.24
N ALA A 73 -10.36 7.16 2.96
CA ALA A 73 -10.62 6.03 3.85
C ALA A 73 -11.56 6.44 4.99
N ASN A 74 -11.28 7.54 5.67
CA ASN A 74 -12.13 8.08 6.73
C ASN A 74 -13.56 8.35 6.24
N ASN A 75 -13.72 9.03 5.10
CA ASN A 75 -15.02 9.34 4.51
C ASN A 75 -15.86 8.09 4.21
N ARG A 76 -15.22 6.95 4.02
CA ARG A 76 -15.88 5.65 3.77
C ARG A 76 -16.05 4.81 5.03
N GLY A 77 -15.56 5.27 6.18
CA GLY A 77 -15.53 4.49 7.40
C GLY A 77 -14.53 3.33 7.36
N TRP A 78 -13.44 3.47 6.59
CA TRP A 78 -12.37 2.48 6.49
C TRP A 78 -11.23 2.83 7.44
N ILE A 79 -10.61 1.82 8.01
CA ILE A 79 -9.34 1.97 8.75
C ILE A 79 -8.23 2.22 7.71
N PHE A 80 -7.32 3.13 8.01
CA PHE A 80 -6.17 3.45 7.16
C PHE A 80 -4.88 3.00 7.83
N MET A 81 -3.93 2.46 7.06
CA MET A 81 -2.59 2.07 7.53
C MET A 81 -1.53 2.46 6.50
N SER A 82 -0.39 2.90 6.97
CA SER A 82 0.78 3.21 6.14
C SER A 82 2.03 2.59 6.74
N PRO A 83 2.56 1.50 6.14
CA PRO A 83 3.78 0.83 6.57
C PRO A 83 5.03 1.60 6.15
N TYR A 84 6.15 1.40 6.89
CA TYR A 84 7.47 1.84 6.47
C TYR A 84 8.23 0.76 5.69
N GLY A 85 8.12 -0.50 6.10
CA GLY A 85 8.75 -1.64 5.45
C GLY A 85 10.27 -1.66 5.60
N GLY A 86 10.76 -1.21 6.76
CA GLY A 86 12.16 -1.28 7.19
C GLY A 86 13.08 -0.21 6.59
N SER A 87 12.73 0.43 5.47
CA SER A 87 13.53 1.50 4.88
C SER A 87 12.79 2.33 3.84
N SER A 88 13.34 3.52 3.55
CA SER A 88 12.79 4.43 2.53
C SER A 88 12.95 3.95 1.09
N ASN A 89 13.76 2.91 0.85
CA ASN A 89 14.07 2.37 -0.48
C ASN A 89 14.02 0.84 -0.51
N ASN A 90 13.08 0.25 0.23
CA ASN A 90 12.99 -1.18 0.47
C ASN A 90 12.70 -2.04 -0.79
N TYR A 91 12.23 -1.47 -1.88
CA TYR A 91 11.81 -2.16 -3.12
C TYR A 91 10.98 -3.43 -2.90
N ASN A 92 10.25 -3.45 -1.79
CA ASN A 92 9.34 -4.56 -1.44
C ASN A 92 10.04 -5.93 -1.33
N HIS A 93 11.30 -5.94 -0.90
CA HIS A 93 12.02 -7.17 -0.67
C HIS A 93 11.28 -8.06 0.36
N GLN A 94 11.65 -9.32 0.45
CA GLN A 94 10.92 -10.29 1.27
C GLN A 94 10.74 -9.83 2.73
N GLY A 95 11.77 -9.23 3.33
CA GLY A 95 11.68 -8.72 4.70
C GLY A 95 10.61 -7.63 4.84
N ALA A 96 10.54 -6.68 3.89
CA ALA A 96 9.50 -5.64 3.89
C ALA A 96 8.09 -6.25 3.77
N GLN A 97 7.91 -7.26 2.94
CA GLN A 97 6.63 -7.96 2.80
C GLN A 97 6.23 -8.69 4.08
N GLU A 98 7.19 -9.31 4.79
CA GLU A 98 6.94 -9.94 6.09
C GLU A 98 6.59 -8.92 7.18
N MET A 99 7.22 -7.74 7.18
CA MET A 99 6.86 -6.63 8.07
C MET A 99 5.41 -6.23 7.85
N VAL A 100 5.01 -5.92 6.62
CA VAL A 100 3.63 -5.56 6.25
C VAL A 100 2.64 -6.65 6.66
N LYS A 101 2.97 -7.92 6.44
CA LYS A 101 2.12 -9.03 6.89
C LYS A 101 1.87 -8.98 8.40
N ASN A 102 2.92 -8.80 9.19
CA ASN A 102 2.82 -8.76 10.65
C ASN A 102 2.09 -7.51 11.15
N GLU A 103 2.24 -6.38 10.48
CA GLU A 103 1.50 -5.15 10.76
C GLU A 103 0.00 -5.33 10.49
N ILE A 104 -0.38 -5.98 9.39
CA ILE A 104 -1.79 -6.31 9.11
C ILE A 104 -2.35 -7.23 10.22
N ILE A 105 -1.58 -8.24 10.63
CA ILE A 105 -1.99 -9.15 11.72
C ILE A 105 -2.16 -8.35 13.02
N TRP A 106 -1.23 -7.45 13.34
CA TRP A 106 -1.35 -6.57 14.51
C TRP A 106 -2.62 -5.72 14.44
N MET A 107 -2.91 -5.11 13.29
CA MET A 107 -4.12 -4.33 13.08
C MET A 107 -5.40 -5.17 13.30
N GLN A 108 -5.42 -6.40 12.77
CA GLN A 108 -6.56 -7.33 12.95
C GLN A 108 -6.74 -7.80 14.40
N GLN A 109 -5.68 -7.83 15.19
CA GLN A 109 -5.73 -8.17 16.62
C GLN A 109 -6.27 -7.03 17.48
N ASN A 110 -6.09 -5.79 17.06
CA ASN A 110 -6.44 -4.60 17.82
C ASN A 110 -7.75 -3.95 17.37
N TYR A 111 -8.17 -4.18 16.13
CA TYR A 111 -9.36 -3.57 15.53
C TYR A 111 -10.23 -4.60 14.81
N ASN A 112 -11.53 -4.33 14.76
CA ASN A 112 -12.48 -5.21 14.06
C ASN A 112 -12.40 -4.96 12.54
N ILE A 113 -11.40 -5.60 11.89
CA ILE A 113 -11.16 -5.51 10.46
C ILE A 113 -11.85 -6.66 9.74
N ASP A 114 -12.52 -6.35 8.62
CA ASP A 114 -13.03 -7.35 7.69
C ASP A 114 -11.88 -7.95 6.88
N SER A 115 -11.50 -9.18 7.16
CA SER A 115 -10.42 -9.89 6.46
C SER A 115 -10.66 -10.09 4.96
N ASN A 116 -11.90 -9.93 4.49
CA ASN A 116 -12.25 -9.99 3.07
C ASN A 116 -12.21 -8.62 2.38
N ARG A 117 -11.94 -7.54 3.11
CA ARG A 117 -11.92 -6.17 2.58
C ARG A 117 -10.64 -5.44 2.98
N ILE A 118 -9.49 -6.06 2.66
CA ILE A 118 -8.17 -5.44 2.79
C ILE A 118 -7.75 -4.97 1.41
N TYR A 119 -7.44 -3.69 1.27
CA TYR A 119 -7.09 -3.03 0.02
C TYR A 119 -5.70 -2.40 0.12
N MET A 120 -4.98 -2.38 -1.00
CA MET A 120 -3.64 -1.81 -1.05
C MET A 120 -3.51 -0.78 -2.18
N VAL A 121 -2.80 0.32 -1.92
CA VAL A 121 -2.60 1.40 -2.89
C VAL A 121 -1.21 2.02 -2.71
N GLY A 122 -0.66 2.55 -3.78
CA GLY A 122 0.59 3.31 -3.70
C GLY A 122 1.04 3.83 -5.06
N GLY A 123 2.07 4.67 -5.04
CA GLY A 123 2.70 5.22 -6.23
C GLY A 123 4.17 4.81 -6.34
N SER A 124 4.71 4.72 -7.57
CA SER A 124 6.12 4.39 -7.83
C SER A 124 6.54 3.07 -7.13
N MET A 125 7.57 3.06 -6.28
CA MET A 125 7.97 1.90 -5.48
C MET A 125 6.76 1.36 -4.68
N GLY A 126 6.02 2.22 -3.99
CA GLY A 126 4.82 1.84 -3.25
C GLY A 126 3.69 1.32 -4.15
N GLY A 127 3.64 1.73 -5.41
CA GLY A 127 2.68 1.21 -6.39
C GLY A 127 2.87 -0.26 -6.74
N ALA A 128 4.09 -0.78 -6.58
CA ALA A 128 4.38 -2.20 -6.74
C ALA A 128 4.08 -3.01 -5.47
N SER A 129 4.18 -2.39 -4.28
CA SER A 129 4.15 -3.09 -2.99
C SER A 129 2.92 -3.96 -2.81
N GLY A 130 1.74 -3.40 -3.00
CA GLY A 130 0.49 -4.14 -2.85
C GLY A 130 0.37 -5.28 -3.87
N MET A 131 0.79 -5.07 -5.11
CA MET A 131 0.73 -6.10 -6.15
C MET A 131 1.71 -7.24 -5.88
N ILE A 132 2.93 -6.93 -5.43
CA ILE A 132 3.93 -7.94 -5.04
C ILE A 132 3.43 -8.71 -3.82
N TYR A 133 2.90 -8.01 -2.82
CA TYR A 133 2.31 -8.65 -1.65
C TYR A 133 1.19 -9.62 -2.04
N ALA A 134 0.29 -9.22 -2.90
CA ALA A 134 -0.83 -10.06 -3.35
C ALA A 134 -0.35 -11.28 -4.15
N ASN A 135 0.60 -11.10 -5.06
CA ASN A 135 0.98 -12.11 -6.06
C ASN A 135 2.15 -13.00 -5.63
N ASN A 136 3.17 -12.42 -5.00
CA ASN A 136 4.48 -13.06 -4.85
C ASN A 136 4.93 -13.25 -3.41
N HIS A 137 4.09 -12.91 -2.45
CA HIS A 137 4.43 -13.14 -1.05
C HIS A 137 4.61 -14.63 -0.78
N LEU A 138 5.76 -15.00 -0.22
CA LEU A 138 6.13 -16.42 -0.06
C LEU A 138 5.41 -17.13 1.09
N ASN A 139 4.79 -16.39 2.00
CA ASN A 139 4.07 -16.98 3.11
C ASN A 139 2.60 -17.27 2.72
N PRO A 140 2.18 -18.54 2.66
CA PRO A 140 0.81 -18.90 2.30
C PRO A 140 -0.24 -18.46 3.34
N ASP A 141 0.20 -18.24 4.60
CA ASP A 141 -0.70 -17.85 5.71
C ASP A 141 -0.83 -16.32 5.86
N LYS A 142 -0.36 -15.56 4.88
CA LYS A 142 -0.51 -14.10 4.89
C LYS A 142 -1.99 -13.69 4.85
N PRO A 143 -2.36 -12.55 5.46
CA PRO A 143 -3.66 -11.95 5.24
C PRO A 143 -3.93 -11.70 3.75
N MET A 144 -5.11 -12.09 3.29
CA MET A 144 -5.52 -11.94 1.89
C MET A 144 -5.84 -10.48 1.55
N VAL A 145 -5.53 -10.08 0.33
CA VAL A 145 -5.82 -8.74 -0.19
C VAL A 145 -6.92 -8.85 -1.23
N ALA A 146 -7.99 -8.08 -1.05
CA ALA A 146 -9.14 -8.10 -1.94
C ALA A 146 -8.87 -7.38 -3.27
N ALA A 147 -8.09 -6.28 -3.22
CA ALA A 147 -7.67 -5.56 -4.42
C ALA A 147 -6.44 -4.69 -4.17
N THR A 148 -5.70 -4.42 -5.24
CA THR A 148 -4.56 -3.51 -5.26
C THR A 148 -4.72 -2.46 -6.35
N ALA A 149 -4.24 -1.23 -6.10
CA ALA A 149 -4.16 -0.18 -7.10
C ALA A 149 -2.74 0.38 -7.15
N SER A 150 -2.14 0.36 -8.34
CA SER A 150 -0.77 0.80 -8.58
C SER A 150 -0.75 2.06 -9.44
N GLY A 151 -0.24 3.16 -8.89
CA GLY A 151 0.04 4.39 -9.62
C GLY A 151 1.48 4.44 -10.10
N SER A 152 1.73 4.21 -11.39
CA SER A 152 3.09 4.23 -11.98
C SER A 152 4.09 3.34 -11.24
N GLY A 153 3.66 2.15 -10.83
CA GLY A 153 4.45 1.22 -10.01
C GLY A 153 5.63 0.63 -10.76
N ILE A 154 6.69 0.30 -10.01
CA ILE A 154 7.83 -0.48 -10.51
C ILE A 154 7.41 -1.96 -10.51
N LEU A 155 6.71 -2.37 -11.56
CA LEU A 155 6.11 -3.70 -11.64
C LEU A 155 7.07 -4.78 -12.15
N ASP A 156 8.18 -4.38 -12.78
CA ASP A 156 9.23 -5.25 -13.31
C ASP A 156 10.59 -4.74 -12.82
N CYS A 157 11.13 -5.41 -11.81
CA CYS A 157 12.38 -5.02 -11.17
C CYS A 157 13.60 -5.30 -12.03
N GLU A 158 13.60 -6.37 -12.85
CA GLU A 158 14.70 -6.66 -13.78
C GLU A 158 14.81 -5.55 -14.83
N ARG A 159 13.72 -5.24 -15.50
CA ARG A 159 13.68 -4.15 -16.47
C ARG A 159 14.11 -2.84 -15.82
N ARG A 160 13.62 -2.55 -14.62
CA ARG A 160 13.99 -1.33 -13.92
C ARG A 160 15.48 -1.27 -13.59
N ALA A 161 16.07 -2.39 -13.17
CA ALA A 161 17.51 -2.48 -12.90
C ALA A 161 18.35 -2.20 -14.15
N ILE A 162 17.95 -2.75 -15.29
CA ILE A 162 18.61 -2.50 -16.59
C ILE A 162 18.52 -1.01 -16.98
N GLU A 163 17.36 -0.40 -16.82
CA GLU A 163 17.14 1.02 -17.12
C GLU A 163 17.97 1.97 -16.22
N MET A 164 18.27 1.55 -15.00
CA MET A 164 19.04 2.35 -14.03
C MET A 164 20.55 2.34 -14.26
N ASP A 165 21.07 1.42 -15.04
CA ASP A 165 22.47 1.28 -15.48
C ASP A 165 23.51 1.68 -14.41
N GLY A 166 23.79 0.80 -13.45
CA GLY A 166 24.77 1.00 -12.39
C GLY A 166 24.30 1.83 -11.18
N ASN A 167 23.17 2.52 -11.25
CA ASN A 167 22.52 3.19 -10.11
C ASN A 167 21.43 2.31 -9.47
N ASN A 168 21.58 1.01 -9.57
CA ASN A 168 20.59 0.05 -9.10
C ASN A 168 20.69 -0.16 -7.58
N SER A 169 19.94 0.61 -6.81
CA SER A 169 19.87 0.45 -5.35
C SER A 169 19.11 -0.80 -4.88
N MET A 170 18.51 -1.56 -5.81
CA MET A 170 17.91 -2.87 -5.48
C MET A 170 18.98 -3.92 -5.13
N ILE A 171 20.22 -3.75 -5.58
CA ILE A 171 21.35 -4.65 -5.29
C ILE A 171 21.50 -4.87 -3.78
N GLU A 172 21.36 -3.81 -2.99
CA GLU A 172 21.45 -3.88 -1.52
C GLU A 172 20.40 -4.82 -0.92
N TRP A 173 19.18 -4.78 -1.44
CA TRP A 173 18.06 -5.53 -0.88
C TRP A 173 17.87 -6.92 -1.46
N PHE A 174 18.33 -7.12 -2.70
CA PHE A 174 18.20 -8.40 -3.40
C PHE A 174 19.46 -9.26 -3.29
N GLY A 175 20.57 -8.68 -2.82
CA GLY A 175 21.82 -9.40 -2.54
C GLY A 175 22.73 -9.57 -3.75
N GLY A 176 22.47 -8.87 -4.85
CA GLY A 176 23.28 -8.89 -6.07
C GLY A 176 22.59 -8.19 -7.24
N SER A 177 23.30 -8.12 -8.38
CA SER A 177 22.75 -7.60 -9.63
C SER A 177 21.70 -8.55 -10.22
N TRP A 178 20.92 -8.06 -11.17
CA TRP A 178 19.82 -8.84 -11.77
C TRP A 178 20.31 -10.12 -12.50
N ASP A 179 21.53 -10.12 -13.03
CA ASP A 179 22.16 -11.27 -13.68
C ASP A 179 22.81 -12.26 -12.68
N GLU A 180 23.18 -11.79 -11.48
CA GLU A 180 23.71 -12.64 -10.41
C GLU A 180 22.60 -13.33 -9.61
N VAL A 181 21.50 -12.60 -9.33
CA VAL A 181 20.39 -13.12 -8.52
C VAL A 181 19.02 -12.91 -9.21
N PRO A 182 18.82 -13.42 -10.44
CA PRO A 182 17.63 -13.16 -11.24
C PRO A 182 16.33 -13.56 -10.55
N PHE A 183 16.35 -14.62 -9.73
CA PHE A 183 15.18 -15.05 -8.98
C PHE A 183 14.65 -13.96 -8.05
N GLU A 184 15.53 -13.20 -7.37
CA GLU A 184 15.12 -12.15 -6.45
C GLU A 184 14.44 -10.98 -7.20
N TYR A 185 14.92 -10.64 -8.39
CA TYR A 185 14.28 -9.63 -9.24
C TYR A 185 12.92 -10.09 -9.76
N HIS A 186 12.82 -11.32 -10.24
CA HIS A 186 11.55 -11.88 -10.71
C HIS A 186 10.53 -12.01 -9.57
N ARG A 187 10.96 -12.48 -8.41
CA ARG A 187 10.11 -12.63 -7.23
C ARG A 187 9.54 -11.28 -6.75
N ASN A 188 10.34 -10.22 -6.84
CA ASN A 188 9.94 -8.86 -6.47
C ASN A 188 9.33 -8.06 -7.65
N SER A 189 8.95 -8.73 -8.72
CA SER A 189 8.23 -8.17 -9.86
C SER A 189 6.78 -8.65 -9.85
N ALA A 190 5.83 -7.72 -9.89
CA ALA A 190 4.41 -8.05 -10.02
C ALA A 190 4.09 -8.56 -11.43
N ILE A 191 4.87 -8.13 -12.41
CA ILE A 191 4.79 -8.52 -13.82
C ILE A 191 6.16 -9.09 -14.21
N TYR A 192 6.14 -10.28 -14.78
CA TYR A 192 7.32 -10.92 -15.33
C TYR A 192 6.99 -11.55 -16.68
N PHE A 193 7.75 -11.21 -17.71
CA PHE A 193 7.59 -11.74 -19.06
C PHE A 193 8.68 -12.77 -19.35
N LEU A 194 8.30 -14.02 -19.60
CA LEU A 194 9.23 -15.10 -19.94
C LEU A 194 9.93 -14.86 -21.28
N ASP A 195 9.23 -14.29 -22.23
CA ASP A 195 9.78 -13.84 -23.51
C ASP A 195 8.91 -12.73 -24.13
N SER A 196 9.44 -12.09 -25.19
CA SER A 196 8.77 -10.98 -25.86
C SER A 196 7.46 -11.37 -26.58
N ASN A 197 7.20 -12.64 -26.75
CA ASN A 197 6.02 -13.18 -27.42
C ASN A 197 4.95 -13.63 -26.43
N GLN A 198 5.27 -13.71 -25.15
CA GLN A 198 4.34 -14.10 -24.10
C GLN A 198 3.86 -12.85 -23.36
N SER A 199 2.62 -12.48 -23.58
CA SER A 199 1.95 -11.42 -22.82
C SER A 199 1.40 -11.91 -21.47
N MET A 200 1.90 -13.04 -20.96
CA MET A 200 1.39 -13.64 -19.73
C MET A 200 2.07 -13.06 -18.51
N HIS A 201 1.27 -12.63 -17.58
CA HIS A 201 1.69 -12.26 -16.23
C HIS A 201 1.78 -13.53 -15.37
N ILE A 202 2.95 -14.13 -15.29
CA ILE A 202 3.14 -15.40 -14.56
C ILE A 202 3.00 -15.26 -13.04
N ASN A 203 3.09 -14.04 -12.55
CA ASN A 203 2.97 -13.73 -11.12
C ASN A 203 1.57 -13.30 -10.71
N LEU A 204 0.61 -13.26 -11.63
CA LEU A 204 -0.77 -13.00 -11.25
C LEU A 204 -1.36 -14.26 -10.62
N PRO A 205 -2.01 -14.14 -9.46
CA PRO A 205 -2.74 -15.27 -8.89
C PRO A 205 -3.82 -15.72 -9.88
N PHE A 206 -4.08 -17.01 -9.90
CA PHE A 206 -5.18 -17.56 -10.68
C PHE A 206 -6.47 -17.15 -9.99
N PHE A 207 -7.14 -16.14 -10.52
CA PHE A 207 -8.48 -15.74 -10.07
C PHE A 207 -9.51 -16.60 -10.81
N ASP A 208 -10.43 -17.16 -10.06
CA ASP A 208 -11.65 -17.65 -10.68
C ASP A 208 -12.53 -16.46 -11.14
N ASP A 209 -13.52 -16.73 -11.98
CA ASP A 209 -14.37 -15.67 -12.57
C ASP A 209 -15.07 -14.81 -11.50
N GLY A 210 -15.33 -15.36 -10.32
CA GLY A 210 -15.96 -14.63 -9.21
C GLY A 210 -15.00 -13.71 -8.44
N GLU A 211 -13.72 -13.99 -8.43
CA GLU A 211 -12.70 -13.14 -7.80
C GLU A 211 -12.32 -11.96 -8.69
N PHE A 212 -12.29 -12.16 -10.00
CA PHE A 212 -12.04 -11.09 -10.96
C PHE A 212 -13.12 -10.00 -10.89
N GLU A 213 -14.37 -10.37 -10.73
CA GLU A 213 -15.48 -9.42 -10.55
C GLU A 213 -15.33 -8.62 -9.23
N LYS A 214 -14.88 -9.26 -8.15
CA LYS A 214 -14.61 -8.59 -6.88
C LYS A 214 -13.44 -7.61 -7.02
N LEU A 215 -12.36 -8.02 -7.69
CA LEU A 215 -11.20 -7.16 -7.98
C LEU A 215 -11.63 -5.94 -8.82
N HIS A 216 -12.42 -6.16 -9.87
CA HIS A 216 -12.91 -5.09 -10.74
C HIS A 216 -13.85 -4.12 -10.01
N ALA A 217 -14.68 -4.62 -9.11
CA ALA A 217 -15.54 -3.78 -8.26
C ALA A 217 -14.70 -2.97 -7.26
N ALA A 218 -13.68 -3.58 -6.65
CA ALA A 218 -12.78 -2.90 -5.71
C ALA A 218 -11.91 -1.84 -6.41
N VAL A 219 -11.38 -2.12 -7.59
CA VAL A 219 -10.65 -1.14 -8.41
C VAL A 219 -11.55 0.05 -8.80
N ARG A 220 -12.83 -0.19 -9.13
CA ARG A 220 -13.80 0.90 -9.38
C ARG A 220 -14.06 1.75 -8.15
N LEU A 221 -14.01 1.17 -6.95
CA LEU A 221 -14.15 1.91 -5.70
C LEU A 221 -12.90 2.75 -5.37
N LEU A 222 -11.73 2.31 -5.85
CA LEU A 222 -10.46 3.01 -5.67
C LEU A 222 -10.17 4.05 -6.77
N LEU A 223 -10.77 3.91 -7.96
CA LEU A 223 -10.58 4.84 -9.09
C LEU A 223 -10.93 6.31 -8.76
N PRO A 224 -11.91 6.66 -7.93
CA PRO A 224 -12.12 8.03 -7.49
C PRO A 224 -11.00 8.58 -6.59
N ILE A 225 -10.15 7.72 -6.03
CA ILE A 225 -9.02 8.09 -5.17
C ILE A 225 -7.77 8.49 -6.00
N ILE A 226 -7.73 8.13 -7.29
CA ILE A 226 -6.56 8.31 -8.17
C ILE A 226 -6.54 9.64 -8.98
N PRO A 227 -7.53 10.54 -9.01
CA PRO A 227 -7.52 11.70 -9.89
C PRO A 227 -6.33 12.65 -9.70
N ALA A 228 -5.63 12.57 -8.57
CA ALA A 228 -4.53 13.50 -8.25
C ALA A 228 -3.17 13.14 -8.90
N LEU A 229 -3.00 11.92 -9.41
CA LEU A 229 -1.72 11.46 -9.94
C LEU A 229 -1.51 11.73 -11.43
N SER A 230 -2.56 12.08 -12.19
CA SER A 230 -2.46 12.31 -13.64
C SER A 230 -2.15 13.76 -14.04
N ALA A 231 -2.02 14.70 -13.10
CA ALA A 231 -1.91 16.13 -13.38
C ALA A 231 -0.49 16.71 -13.24
N SER A 232 0.54 15.90 -12.98
CA SER A 232 1.92 16.39 -12.84
C SER A 232 2.90 15.66 -13.75
N SER A 233 2.76 15.85 -15.04
CA SER A 233 3.88 15.67 -15.98
C SER A 233 3.92 16.88 -16.90
N PRO A 234 5.06 17.58 -16.97
CA PRO A 234 5.25 18.69 -17.92
C PRO A 234 5.31 18.20 -19.35
#